data_d000d9d680304a6d09a33cde56fa2856
#
_entry.id   d000d9d680304a6d09a33cde56fa2856
#
_cell.length_a   1.000
_cell.length_b   1.000
_cell.length_c   1.000
_cell.angle_alpha   90.00
_cell.angle_beta   90.00
_cell.angle_gamma   90.00
#
_symmetry.space_group_name_H-M   'P 1'
#
loop_
_entity.id
_entity.type
_entity.pdbx_description
1 polymer ?
#
loop_
_entity_poly.entity_id
_entity_poly.type
_entity_poly.pdbx_seq_one_letter_code
_entity_poly.pdbx_strand_id
1 'polypeptide(L)'
;MDQIKTYALEYGFEVVCSDLRFTRLRMVSVYQTVDTGHEDIIHDAQMNYHGTTLATCSSDEAIKLFDVQDKKQKLIAELRGHQGPVWGLSWSHPIHGNLLASCSYDRSVIVWAEHEGKWVKFYEYKDHNSSVNAVAWAPHEYGLVLACGSSDGIISVLTYTSAGNWDAVKIPDAHTSGVNAISWAPAINADFMLNPSLSQTASGLLKRIVSGGCDCLVKIWREDPSTGGWVKEAQLEGGHTEWVRDVAWCPSLSLARQQIASCGQDGCVIVWQSLRRRPGSDVNATGLLGAAGESAAEEVWKPVVLATYPDVVWHVSWSLTGNILAVSGGDNKVSDHV
;
A
#
# COMPACT_ATOMS: atom_id res chain seq x y z
N MET A 1 6.38 1.32 27.90
CA MET A 1 7.49 0.47 27.41
C MET A 1 7.02 -0.13 26.09
N ASP A 2 7.22 0.60 25.01
CA ASP A 2 6.69 0.21 23.71
C ASP A 2 7.80 -0.51 22.94
N GLN A 3 7.76 -1.84 22.99
CA GLN A 3 8.66 -2.70 22.23
C GLN A 3 7.95 -3.11 20.94
N ILE A 4 8.53 -2.77 19.80
CA ILE A 4 8.11 -3.34 18.53
C ILE A 4 8.63 -4.77 18.44
N LYS A 5 7.71 -5.70 18.23
CA LYS A 5 8.03 -7.10 17.94
C LYS A 5 8.01 -7.31 16.44
N THR A 6 9.18 -7.57 15.88
CA THR A 6 9.27 -7.96 14.47
C THR A 6 8.94 -9.43 14.35
N TYR A 7 7.91 -9.75 13.59
CA TYR A 7 7.50 -11.11 13.29
C TYR A 7 8.12 -11.54 11.97
N ALA A 8 8.90 -12.61 11.99
CA ALA A 8 9.40 -13.25 10.79
C ALA A 8 8.57 -14.51 10.52
N LEU A 9 8.08 -14.62 9.30
CA LEU A 9 7.52 -15.88 8.79
C LEU A 9 8.69 -16.79 8.41
N GLU A 10 8.90 -17.87 9.16
CA GLU A 10 9.85 -18.90 8.75
C GLU A 10 9.31 -19.61 7.51
N TYR A 11 10.00 -19.45 6.38
CA TYR A 11 9.76 -20.21 5.16
C TYR A 11 10.31 -21.62 5.31
N GLY A 12 9.47 -22.55 5.77
CA GLY A 12 9.68 -23.97 5.56
C GLY A 12 9.08 -24.35 4.22
N PHE A 13 9.90 -24.66 3.22
CA PHE A 13 9.44 -25.34 2.01
C PHE A 13 9.07 -26.77 2.36
N GLU A 14 7.79 -27.07 2.48
CA GLU A 14 7.25 -28.41 2.31
C GLU A 14 6.32 -28.41 1.10
N VAL A 15 6.78 -29.08 0.06
CA VAL A 15 5.94 -29.49 -1.06
C VAL A 15 4.98 -30.56 -0.52
N VAL A 16 3.70 -30.23 -0.37
CA VAL A 16 2.65 -31.23 -0.15
C VAL A 16 1.67 -31.17 -1.30
N CYS A 17 1.68 -32.24 -2.08
CA CYS A 17 0.61 -32.61 -3.00
C CYS A 17 -0.74 -32.69 -2.29
N SER A 18 -1.76 -32.19 -3.00
CA SER A 18 -3.20 -32.52 -2.99
C SER A 18 -3.72 -33.35 -1.82
N ASP A 19 -4.70 -32.79 -1.20
CA ASP A 19 -5.94 -33.27 -0.62
C ASP A 19 -6.18 -32.93 0.85
N LEU A 20 -7.30 -32.20 1.05
CA LEU A 20 -8.24 -32.26 2.15
C LEU A 20 -7.83 -31.72 3.54
N ARG A 21 -8.45 -30.54 3.86
CA ARG A 21 -8.93 -30.19 5.22
C ARG A 21 -7.92 -30.30 6.36
N PHE A 22 -7.05 -29.35 6.45
CA PHE A 22 -6.48 -28.94 7.73
C PHE A 22 -6.31 -27.42 7.75
N THR A 23 -7.10 -26.74 8.56
CA THR A 23 -6.79 -25.41 9.10
C THR A 23 -5.54 -25.55 9.95
N ARG A 24 -4.38 -25.44 9.34
CA ARG A 24 -3.11 -25.35 10.06
C ARG A 24 -2.92 -23.88 10.41
N LEU A 25 -3.29 -23.50 11.63
CA LEU A 25 -2.83 -22.28 12.23
C LEU A 25 -1.30 -22.31 12.23
N ARG A 26 -0.66 -21.58 11.31
CA ARG A 26 0.78 -21.34 11.40
C ARG A 26 0.99 -20.41 12.58
N MET A 27 1.73 -20.87 13.58
CA MET A 27 2.08 -20.00 14.71
C MET A 27 3.12 -19.01 14.22
N VAL A 28 2.78 -17.73 14.23
CA VAL A 28 3.73 -16.63 14.06
C VAL A 28 4.61 -16.59 15.30
N SER A 29 5.93 -16.74 15.13
CA SER A 29 6.88 -16.64 16.23
C SER A 29 7.62 -15.30 16.22
N VAL A 30 7.89 -14.75 17.40
CA VAL A 30 8.71 -13.52 17.51
C VAL A 30 10.15 -13.89 17.16
N TYR A 31 10.66 -13.34 16.08
CA TYR A 31 12.03 -13.55 15.64
C TYR A 31 13.02 -12.63 16.39
N GLN A 32 12.64 -11.37 16.57
CA GLN A 32 13.45 -10.35 17.22
C GLN A 32 12.54 -9.29 17.84
N THR A 33 12.99 -8.71 18.96
CA THR A 33 12.37 -7.55 19.58
C THR A 33 13.33 -6.39 19.51
N VAL A 34 12.87 -5.22 19.07
CA VAL A 34 13.64 -3.99 18.96
C VAL A 34 13.12 -3.00 20.00
N ASP A 35 13.98 -2.58 20.93
CA ASP A 35 13.68 -1.47 21.81
C ASP A 35 14.00 -0.16 21.09
N THR A 36 12.97 0.57 20.73
CA THR A 36 13.10 1.77 19.91
C THR A 36 13.44 3.01 20.74
N GLY A 37 13.18 2.99 22.05
CA GLY A 37 13.38 4.14 22.92
C GLY A 37 12.59 5.39 22.46
N HIS A 38 11.44 5.22 21.78
CA HIS A 38 10.53 6.32 21.54
C HIS A 38 9.87 6.77 22.85
N GLU A 39 9.58 8.06 22.95
CA GLU A 39 8.99 8.65 24.16
C GLU A 39 7.45 8.62 24.15
N ASP A 40 6.84 8.29 23.00
CA ASP A 40 5.40 8.25 22.80
C ASP A 40 5.01 7.10 21.85
N ILE A 41 3.72 6.98 21.51
CA ILE A 41 3.12 5.90 20.71
C ILE A 41 3.83 5.78 19.36
N ILE A 42 4.17 4.56 18.99
CA ILE A 42 4.71 4.21 17.68
C ILE A 42 3.54 3.89 16.75
N HIS A 43 3.52 4.56 15.59
CA HIS A 43 2.43 4.44 14.63
C HIS A 43 2.75 3.50 13.48
N ASP A 44 4.00 3.47 13.03
CA ASP A 44 4.41 2.62 11.91
C ASP A 44 5.85 2.12 12.08
N ALA A 45 6.11 0.96 11.48
CA ALA A 45 7.40 0.30 11.48
C ALA A 45 7.60 -0.43 10.15
N GLN A 46 8.58 0.01 9.38
CA GLN A 46 8.81 -0.46 8.03
C GLN A 46 10.26 -0.97 7.83
N MET A 47 10.40 -2.19 7.33
CA MET A 47 11.70 -2.71 6.89
C MET A 47 12.05 -2.15 5.51
N ASN A 48 13.33 -1.85 5.31
CA ASN A 48 13.82 -1.51 3.98
C ASN A 48 13.73 -2.72 3.02
N TYR A 49 13.94 -2.49 1.72
CA TYR A 49 13.86 -3.52 0.68
C TYR A 49 14.71 -4.77 0.96
N HIS A 50 15.86 -4.60 1.60
CA HIS A 50 16.79 -5.70 1.90
C HIS A 50 16.52 -6.38 3.26
N GLY A 51 15.58 -5.88 4.05
CA GLY A 51 15.30 -6.41 5.38
C GLY A 51 16.42 -6.18 6.40
N THR A 52 17.27 -5.18 6.17
CA THR A 52 18.45 -4.89 6.99
C THR A 52 18.27 -3.70 7.91
N THR A 53 17.40 -2.77 7.54
CA THR A 53 17.14 -1.54 8.28
C THR A 53 15.66 -1.42 8.61
N LEU A 54 15.36 -1.26 9.88
CA LEU A 54 14.02 -0.97 10.38
C LEU A 54 13.88 0.54 10.60
N ALA A 55 12.85 1.15 10.02
CA ALA A 55 12.42 2.51 10.31
C ALA A 55 11.19 2.46 11.20
N THR A 56 11.12 3.31 12.22
CA THR A 56 9.97 3.47 13.12
C THR A 56 9.60 4.94 13.24
N CYS A 57 8.31 5.24 13.35
CA CYS A 57 7.84 6.59 13.56
C CYS A 57 6.86 6.68 14.73
N SER A 58 6.80 7.84 15.36
CA SER A 58 6.09 8.00 16.63
C SER A 58 5.40 9.37 16.77
N SER A 59 4.50 9.45 17.75
CA SER A 59 3.94 10.72 18.23
C SER A 59 4.98 11.66 18.85
N ASP A 60 6.19 11.17 19.17
CA ASP A 60 7.31 11.98 19.68
C ASP A 60 8.01 12.82 18.58
N GLU A 61 7.38 12.91 17.38
CA GLU A 61 7.84 13.66 16.21
C GLU A 61 9.13 13.12 15.57
N ALA A 62 9.66 12.00 16.10
CA ALA A 62 10.89 11.39 15.62
C ALA A 62 10.64 10.18 14.73
N ILE A 63 11.58 9.98 13.81
CA ILE A 63 11.75 8.76 13.05
C ILE A 63 13.09 8.16 13.45
N LYS A 64 13.13 6.89 13.82
CA LYS A 64 14.36 6.22 14.22
C LYS A 64 14.67 5.08 13.25
N LEU A 65 15.93 4.99 12.86
CA LEU A 65 16.45 3.97 11.94
C LEU A 65 17.38 3.03 12.69
N PHE A 66 17.11 1.74 12.58
CA PHE A 66 17.88 0.70 13.26
C PHE A 66 18.47 -0.29 12.25
N ASP A 67 19.75 -0.59 12.38
CA ASP A 67 20.33 -1.78 11.80
C ASP A 67 19.90 -2.99 12.63
N VAL A 68 19.26 -3.96 11.97
CA VAL A 68 18.70 -5.15 12.62
C VAL A 68 19.32 -6.45 12.13
N GLN A 69 20.50 -6.35 11.48
CA GLN A 69 21.23 -7.52 11.00
C GLN A 69 21.78 -8.34 12.17
N ASP A 70 21.93 -9.64 11.95
CA ASP A 70 22.55 -10.59 12.90
C ASP A 70 21.90 -10.60 14.30
N LYS A 71 20.61 -10.32 14.42
CA LYS A 71 19.89 -10.21 15.70
C LYS A 71 20.48 -9.16 16.66
N LYS A 72 21.26 -8.23 16.12
CA LYS A 72 21.72 -7.05 16.82
C LYS A 72 20.82 -5.89 16.47
N GLN A 73 20.69 -4.98 17.41
CA GLN A 73 20.01 -3.72 17.13
C GLN A 73 20.99 -2.59 17.37
N LYS A 74 21.11 -1.70 16.40
CA LYS A 74 21.93 -0.51 16.51
C LYS A 74 21.17 0.67 15.92
N LEU A 75 20.97 1.71 16.71
CA LEU A 75 20.43 2.96 16.19
C LEU A 75 21.44 3.55 15.18
N ILE A 76 20.97 3.72 13.93
CA ILE A 76 21.75 4.31 12.83
C ILE A 76 21.55 5.82 12.82
N ALA A 77 20.30 6.26 12.90
CA ALA A 77 19.93 7.66 12.80
C ALA A 77 18.62 7.94 13.53
N GLU A 78 18.51 9.17 14.01
CA GLU A 78 17.27 9.77 14.48
C GLU A 78 16.97 10.98 13.58
N LEU A 79 15.81 10.95 12.90
CA LEU A 79 15.40 11.99 11.96
C LEU A 79 14.37 12.86 12.64
N ARG A 80 14.67 14.15 12.79
CA ARG A 80 13.78 15.15 13.33
C ARG A 80 13.54 16.26 12.30
N GLY A 81 12.30 16.67 12.13
CA GLY A 81 11.93 17.71 11.14
C GLY A 81 10.43 17.92 11.02
N HIS A 82 9.63 16.94 11.42
CA HIS A 82 8.20 17.08 11.63
C HIS A 82 7.92 17.89 12.90
N GLN A 83 6.77 18.57 12.93
CA GLN A 83 6.29 19.38 14.05
C GLN A 83 4.99 18.82 14.62
N GLY A 84 4.86 17.51 14.60
CA GLY A 84 3.72 16.76 15.10
C GLY A 84 3.90 15.26 14.88
N PRO A 85 2.98 14.43 15.42
CA PRO A 85 2.99 12.99 15.29
C PRO A 85 3.25 12.52 13.85
N VAL A 86 4.16 11.57 13.69
CA VAL A 86 4.45 10.95 12.38
C VAL A 86 3.63 9.67 12.27
N TRP A 87 2.73 9.63 11.28
CA TRP A 87 1.73 8.58 11.15
C TRP A 87 2.19 7.38 10.33
N GLY A 88 3.01 7.61 9.30
CA GLY A 88 3.38 6.55 8.38
C GLY A 88 4.70 6.79 7.70
N LEU A 89 5.29 5.69 7.25
CA LEU A 89 6.57 5.61 6.57
C LEU A 89 6.43 4.82 5.28
N SER A 90 7.29 5.09 4.32
CA SER A 90 7.43 4.26 3.13
C SER A 90 8.87 4.31 2.61
N TRP A 91 9.48 3.14 2.37
CA TRP A 91 10.79 3.03 1.74
C TRP A 91 10.69 3.05 0.23
N SER A 92 11.55 3.79 -0.44
CA SER A 92 11.68 3.71 -1.90
C SER A 92 12.38 2.42 -2.33
N HIS A 93 12.21 2.05 -3.59
CA HIS A 93 13.01 0.98 -4.19
C HIS A 93 14.50 1.43 -4.27
N PRO A 94 15.47 0.55 -3.95
CA PRO A 94 16.89 0.91 -3.87
C PRO A 94 17.51 1.39 -5.18
N ILE A 95 16.86 1.19 -6.33
CA ILE A 95 17.28 1.75 -7.60
C ILE A 95 17.35 3.29 -7.59
N HIS A 96 16.57 3.93 -6.72
CA HIS A 96 16.52 5.38 -6.54
C HIS A 96 17.43 5.87 -5.40
N GLY A 97 18.23 4.97 -4.80
CA GLY A 97 19.00 5.22 -3.60
C GLY A 97 18.21 4.95 -2.32
N ASN A 98 18.84 5.20 -1.18
CA ASN A 98 18.22 5.02 0.12
C ASN A 98 17.34 6.24 0.44
N LEU A 99 16.05 6.17 0.08
CA LEU A 99 15.07 7.21 0.39
C LEU A 99 13.99 6.64 1.30
N LEU A 100 13.57 7.44 2.26
CA LEU A 100 12.45 7.18 3.15
C LEU A 100 11.48 8.36 3.06
N ALA A 101 10.19 8.08 2.85
CA ALA A 101 9.13 9.07 2.96
C ALA A 101 8.42 8.94 4.29
N SER A 102 8.01 10.07 4.87
CA SER A 102 7.22 10.13 6.10
C SER A 102 6.06 11.11 5.95
N CYS A 103 4.94 10.82 6.61
CA CYS A 103 3.77 11.70 6.66
C CYS A 103 3.38 12.00 8.10
N SER A 104 2.81 13.20 8.34
CA SER A 104 2.59 13.68 9.70
C SER A 104 1.29 14.46 9.86
N TYR A 105 0.87 14.53 11.12
CA TYR A 105 -0.19 15.44 11.60
C TYR A 105 0.09 16.90 11.27
N ASP A 106 1.37 17.28 11.16
CA ASP A 106 1.80 18.65 10.80
C ASP A 106 1.46 19.06 9.35
N ARG A 107 0.70 18.24 8.62
CA ARG A 107 0.22 18.44 7.24
C ARG A 107 1.33 18.32 6.20
N SER A 108 2.48 17.81 6.57
CA SER A 108 3.63 17.70 5.68
C SER A 108 3.96 16.24 5.34
N VAL A 109 4.60 16.07 4.19
CA VAL A 109 5.33 14.88 3.79
C VAL A 109 6.79 15.25 3.64
N ILE A 110 7.69 14.47 4.25
CA ILE A 110 9.12 14.68 4.14
C ILE A 110 9.74 13.46 3.46
N VAL A 111 10.58 13.71 2.46
CA VAL A 111 11.46 12.71 1.87
C VAL A 111 12.85 12.88 2.46
N TRP A 112 13.35 11.84 3.06
CA TRP A 112 14.69 11.74 3.64
C TRP A 112 15.58 10.97 2.70
N ALA A 113 16.81 11.40 2.52
CA ALA A 113 17.81 10.73 1.70
C ALA A 113 19.08 10.47 2.50
N GLU A 114 19.66 9.29 2.30
CA GLU A 114 21.00 9.00 2.80
C GLU A 114 22.07 9.53 1.83
N HIS A 115 22.93 10.37 2.33
CA HIS A 115 24.08 10.90 1.60
C HIS A 115 25.34 10.75 2.43
N GLU A 116 26.32 10.01 1.93
CA GLU A 116 27.61 9.75 2.62
C GLU A 116 27.44 9.21 4.06
N GLY A 117 26.48 8.31 4.26
CA GLY A 117 26.18 7.72 5.57
C GLY A 117 25.44 8.65 6.54
N LYS A 118 24.95 9.79 6.07
CA LYS A 118 24.11 10.72 6.85
C LYS A 118 22.75 10.87 6.21
N TRP A 119 21.73 10.89 7.04
CA TRP A 119 20.37 11.14 6.62
C TRP A 119 20.07 12.64 6.65
N VAL A 120 19.55 13.15 5.54
CA VAL A 120 19.20 14.57 5.38
C VAL A 120 17.79 14.71 4.82
N LYS A 121 17.13 15.82 5.14
CA LYS A 121 15.87 16.19 4.52
C LYS A 121 16.14 16.57 3.06
N PHE A 122 15.62 15.76 2.14
CA PHE A 122 15.79 15.93 0.70
C PHE A 122 14.68 16.80 0.09
N TYR A 123 13.42 16.57 0.52
CA TYR A 123 12.26 17.30 0.03
C TYR A 123 11.19 17.41 1.12
N GLU A 124 10.41 18.47 1.08
CA GLU A 124 9.28 18.68 1.97
C GLU A 124 8.08 19.21 1.18
N TYR A 125 6.94 18.52 1.28
CA TYR A 125 5.67 18.89 0.67
C TYR A 125 4.70 19.35 1.75
N LYS A 126 4.16 20.59 1.63
CA LYS A 126 3.29 21.24 2.63
C LYS A 126 2.02 21.84 2.02
N ASP A 127 1.46 21.21 1.01
CA ASP A 127 0.31 21.76 0.28
C ASP A 127 -1.01 21.05 0.63
N HIS A 128 -1.05 20.35 1.76
CA HIS A 128 -2.26 19.82 2.38
C HIS A 128 -2.78 20.75 3.47
N ASN A 129 -4.13 20.82 3.60
CA ASN A 129 -4.81 21.66 4.59
C ASN A 129 -5.04 20.94 5.93
N SER A 130 -4.84 19.63 5.98
CA SER A 130 -5.05 18.81 7.17
C SER A 130 -3.96 17.74 7.29
N SER A 131 -4.00 16.95 8.36
CA SER A 131 -3.09 15.83 8.62
C SER A 131 -2.88 14.95 7.38
N VAL A 132 -1.65 14.58 7.08
CA VAL A 132 -1.34 13.56 6.07
C VAL A 132 -1.21 12.21 6.79
N ASN A 133 -2.10 11.28 6.47
CA ASN A 133 -2.24 10.02 7.21
C ASN A 133 -1.56 8.84 6.53
N ALA A 134 -1.34 8.91 5.23
CA ALA A 134 -0.75 7.83 4.46
C ALA A 134 0.25 8.33 3.44
N VAL A 135 1.30 7.55 3.22
CA VAL A 135 2.33 7.79 2.21
C VAL A 135 2.76 6.45 1.61
N ALA A 136 2.91 6.40 0.29
CA ALA A 136 3.30 5.18 -0.40
C ALA A 136 4.12 5.49 -1.67
N TRP A 137 5.31 4.89 -1.78
CA TRP A 137 6.07 4.94 -3.02
C TRP A 137 5.46 4.04 -4.09
N ALA A 138 5.44 4.53 -5.30
CA ALA A 138 5.04 3.75 -6.46
C ALA A 138 6.07 2.66 -6.80
N PRO A 139 5.66 1.60 -7.51
CA PRO A 139 6.60 0.68 -8.16
C PRO A 139 7.67 1.43 -8.95
N HIS A 140 8.91 0.95 -8.88
CA HIS A 140 10.08 1.65 -9.43
C HIS A 140 10.03 1.83 -10.96
N GLU A 141 9.25 1.03 -11.66
CA GLU A 141 9.03 1.10 -13.10
C GLU A 141 8.38 2.43 -13.54
N TYR A 142 7.68 3.09 -12.63
CA TYR A 142 7.08 4.41 -12.88
C TYR A 142 8.05 5.58 -12.62
N GLY A 143 9.28 5.26 -12.20
CA GLY A 143 10.24 6.25 -11.73
C GLY A 143 10.02 6.63 -10.26
N LEU A 144 10.54 7.76 -9.84
CA LEU A 144 10.43 8.22 -8.46
C LEU A 144 9.10 8.97 -8.27
N VAL A 145 8.08 8.24 -7.87
CA VAL A 145 6.70 8.74 -7.68
C VAL A 145 6.21 8.36 -6.29
N LEU A 146 5.61 9.30 -5.58
CA LEU A 146 5.09 9.16 -4.23
C LEU A 146 3.63 9.58 -4.18
N ALA A 147 2.74 8.77 -3.60
CA ALA A 147 1.38 9.18 -3.28
C ALA A 147 1.23 9.47 -1.79
N CYS A 148 0.44 10.47 -1.45
CA CYS A 148 0.09 10.77 -0.07
C CYS A 148 -1.40 11.13 0.05
N GLY A 149 -2.01 10.70 1.15
CA GLY A 149 -3.42 10.88 1.44
C GLY A 149 -3.63 11.65 2.74
N SER A 150 -4.55 12.60 2.70
CA SER A 150 -4.77 13.53 3.79
C SER A 150 -6.21 13.50 4.32
N SER A 151 -6.35 13.91 5.56
CA SER A 151 -7.65 14.16 6.20
C SER A 151 -8.45 15.28 5.54
N ASP A 152 -7.85 16.08 4.65
CA ASP A 152 -8.58 17.04 3.82
C ASP A 152 -9.35 16.38 2.65
N GLY A 153 -9.28 15.06 2.52
CA GLY A 153 -9.96 14.28 1.50
C GLY A 153 -9.24 14.24 0.15
N ILE A 154 -8.02 14.79 0.07
CA ILE A 154 -7.23 14.88 -1.14
C ILE A 154 -6.14 13.81 -1.14
N ILE A 155 -5.90 13.21 -2.31
CA ILE A 155 -4.69 12.45 -2.58
C ILE A 155 -3.78 13.31 -3.45
N SER A 156 -2.51 13.47 -3.06
CA SER A 156 -1.51 14.13 -3.88
C SER A 156 -0.51 13.08 -4.41
N VAL A 157 -0.23 13.15 -5.70
CA VAL A 157 0.78 12.32 -6.35
C VAL A 157 1.95 13.21 -6.74
N LEU A 158 3.11 12.94 -6.15
CA LEU A 158 4.33 13.70 -6.29
C LEU A 158 5.29 12.94 -7.21
N THR A 159 5.74 13.55 -8.27
CA THR A 159 6.66 12.96 -9.25
C THR A 159 7.95 13.75 -9.30
N TYR A 160 9.09 13.06 -9.10
CA TYR A 160 10.40 13.67 -9.28
C TYR A 160 10.78 13.67 -10.76
N THR A 161 10.98 14.85 -11.30
CA THR A 161 11.23 15.04 -12.74
C THR A 161 12.72 14.97 -13.08
N SER A 162 13.04 14.73 -14.34
CA SER A 162 14.40 14.76 -14.84
C SER A 162 15.09 16.13 -14.69
N ALA A 163 14.32 17.18 -14.50
CA ALA A 163 14.82 18.54 -14.21
C ALA A 163 15.26 18.73 -12.74
N GLY A 164 15.08 17.72 -11.89
CA GLY A 164 15.44 17.77 -10.47
C GLY A 164 14.38 18.46 -9.59
N ASN A 165 13.16 18.63 -10.09
CA ASN A 165 12.04 19.22 -9.37
C ASN A 165 10.97 18.19 -9.05
N TRP A 166 10.15 18.49 -8.05
CA TRP A 166 8.96 17.72 -7.72
C TRP A 166 7.72 18.40 -8.29
N ASP A 167 6.97 17.64 -9.09
CA ASP A 167 5.67 18.06 -9.60
C ASP A 167 4.58 17.34 -8.80
N ALA A 168 3.50 18.06 -8.47
CA ALA A 168 2.38 17.54 -7.70
C ALA A 168 1.09 17.55 -8.52
N VAL A 169 0.41 16.42 -8.60
CA VAL A 169 -0.94 16.31 -9.17
C VAL A 169 -1.88 15.89 -8.05
N LYS A 170 -2.96 16.65 -7.86
CA LYS A 170 -3.96 16.40 -6.82
C LYS A 170 -5.18 15.67 -7.38
N ILE A 171 -5.68 14.72 -6.61
CA ILE A 171 -6.98 14.09 -6.79
C ILE A 171 -7.91 14.74 -5.76
N PRO A 172 -8.68 15.75 -6.15
CA PRO A 172 -9.59 16.43 -5.24
C PRO A 172 -10.77 15.53 -4.89
N ASP A 173 -11.35 15.73 -3.72
CA ASP A 173 -12.55 15.03 -3.24
C ASP A 173 -12.43 13.50 -3.35
N ALA A 174 -11.20 12.99 -3.14
CA ALA A 174 -10.97 11.54 -3.21
C ALA A 174 -11.84 10.81 -2.18
N HIS A 175 -11.90 11.32 -0.95
CA HIS A 175 -12.79 10.84 0.09
C HIS A 175 -13.44 12.02 0.81
N THR A 176 -14.73 11.92 1.12
CA THR A 176 -15.52 13.03 1.71
C THR A 176 -15.11 13.36 3.14
N SER A 177 -14.54 12.39 3.86
CA SER A 177 -14.22 12.53 5.30
C SER A 177 -12.75 12.25 5.61
N GLY A 178 -11.89 12.25 4.59
CA GLY A 178 -10.45 12.03 4.72
C GLY A 178 -9.96 10.68 4.21
N VAL A 179 -8.71 10.68 3.76
CA VAL A 179 -7.98 9.50 3.29
C VAL A 179 -7.15 8.94 4.43
N ASN A 180 -7.29 7.65 4.74
CA ASN A 180 -6.54 6.98 5.78
C ASN A 180 -5.40 6.13 5.24
N ALA A 181 -5.59 5.51 4.06
CA ALA A 181 -4.63 4.57 3.51
C ALA A 181 -4.55 4.66 1.99
N ILE A 182 -3.37 4.32 1.46
CA ILE A 182 -3.07 4.31 0.03
C ILE A 182 -2.17 3.11 -0.28
N SER A 183 -2.45 2.44 -1.40
CA SER A 183 -1.57 1.41 -1.94
C SER A 183 -1.52 1.46 -3.47
N TRP A 184 -0.35 1.21 -4.03
CA TRP A 184 -0.15 1.18 -5.47
C TRP A 184 -0.44 -0.20 -6.05
N ALA A 185 -1.02 -0.21 -7.25
CA ALA A 185 -1.07 -1.43 -8.07
C ALA A 185 0.34 -1.80 -8.55
N PRO A 186 0.65 -3.11 -8.70
CA PRO A 186 1.88 -3.55 -9.35
C PRO A 186 1.97 -2.99 -10.78
N ALA A 187 3.18 -2.63 -11.21
CA ALA A 187 3.42 -2.11 -12.55
C ALA A 187 3.27 -3.16 -13.66
N ILE A 188 3.36 -4.45 -13.32
CA ILE A 188 3.23 -5.55 -14.27
C ILE A 188 1.76 -5.74 -14.61
N ASN A 189 1.39 -5.39 -15.84
CA ASN A 189 0.04 -5.61 -16.35
C ASN A 189 -0.07 -7.02 -16.95
N ALA A 190 -1.21 -7.70 -16.74
CA ALA A 190 -1.50 -9.01 -17.33
C ALA A 190 -1.42 -8.99 -18.86
N ASP A 191 -1.76 -7.87 -19.49
CA ASP A 191 -1.72 -7.68 -20.94
C ASP A 191 -0.29 -7.70 -21.50
N PHE A 192 0.70 -7.29 -20.71
CA PHE A 192 2.11 -7.33 -21.07
C PHE A 192 2.64 -8.76 -21.25
N MET A 193 2.23 -9.68 -20.38
CA MET A 193 2.66 -11.08 -20.48
C MET A 193 1.95 -11.84 -21.60
N LEU A 194 0.75 -11.40 -22.02
CA LEU A 194 -0.01 -12.02 -23.09
C LEU A 194 0.35 -11.45 -24.47
N ASN A 195 0.87 -10.22 -24.53
CA ASN A 195 1.27 -9.52 -25.77
C ASN A 195 2.59 -8.77 -25.58
N PRO A 196 3.75 -9.48 -25.63
CA PRO A 196 5.07 -8.84 -25.49
C PRO A 196 5.38 -7.76 -26.52
N SER A 197 4.66 -7.74 -27.64
CA SER A 197 4.81 -6.74 -28.71
C SER A 197 4.24 -5.36 -28.34
N LEU A 198 3.39 -5.25 -27.33
CA LEU A 198 2.91 -3.97 -26.79
C LEU A 198 3.89 -3.31 -25.81
N SER A 199 4.96 -4.02 -25.45
CA SER A 199 5.86 -3.66 -24.35
C SER A 199 6.98 -2.67 -24.68
N GLN A 200 7.10 -2.20 -25.90
CA GLN A 200 8.26 -1.41 -26.32
C GLN A 200 8.17 0.09 -26.02
N THR A 201 7.09 0.56 -25.42
CA THR A 201 7.00 1.95 -24.97
C THR A 201 6.65 1.99 -23.49
N ALA A 202 7.52 2.58 -22.67
CA ALA A 202 7.24 2.88 -21.27
C ALA A 202 5.94 3.70 -21.04
N SER A 203 5.33 4.16 -22.12
CA SER A 203 4.05 4.88 -22.17
C SER A 203 2.80 3.99 -22.08
N GLY A 204 2.97 2.66 -21.94
CA GLY A 204 1.84 1.71 -21.83
C GLY A 204 1.56 1.17 -20.42
N LEU A 205 2.34 1.53 -19.41
CA LEU A 205 2.14 1.10 -18.03
C LEU A 205 1.09 1.98 -17.36
N LEU A 206 -0.04 1.39 -17.02
CA LEU A 206 -1.15 2.09 -16.39
C LEU A 206 -0.93 2.23 -14.89
N LYS A 207 -0.71 3.46 -14.41
CA LYS A 207 -0.61 3.73 -12.98
C LYS A 207 -1.98 3.69 -12.33
N ARG A 208 -2.10 2.92 -11.26
CA ARG A 208 -3.33 2.75 -10.47
C ARG A 208 -3.02 2.81 -8.98
N ILE A 209 -3.93 3.38 -8.23
CA ILE A 209 -3.87 3.51 -6.76
C ILE A 209 -5.19 3.02 -6.20
N VAL A 210 -5.14 2.32 -5.07
CA VAL A 210 -6.29 2.10 -4.21
C VAL A 210 -6.19 2.98 -2.97
N SER A 211 -7.31 3.53 -2.53
CA SER A 211 -7.41 4.31 -1.31
C SER A 211 -8.56 3.87 -0.42
N GLY A 212 -8.36 3.97 0.88
CA GLY A 212 -9.37 3.77 1.91
C GLY A 212 -9.59 5.06 2.70
N GLY A 213 -10.84 5.35 3.05
CA GLY A 213 -11.19 6.60 3.71
C GLY A 213 -12.11 6.45 4.93
N CYS A 214 -12.26 7.58 5.63
CA CYS A 214 -13.22 7.71 6.73
C CYS A 214 -14.68 7.69 6.28
N ASP A 215 -14.93 7.75 4.97
CA ASP A 215 -16.25 7.58 4.37
C ASP A 215 -16.65 6.10 4.19
N CYS A 216 -15.89 5.17 4.80
CA CYS A 216 -16.12 3.72 4.75
C CYS A 216 -15.95 3.11 3.34
N LEU A 217 -15.38 3.86 2.41
CA LEU A 217 -15.25 3.46 1.03
C LEU A 217 -13.80 3.07 0.69
N VAL A 218 -13.71 2.11 -0.22
CA VAL A 218 -12.47 1.77 -0.93
C VAL A 218 -12.64 2.19 -2.38
N LYS A 219 -11.72 2.98 -2.91
CA LYS A 219 -11.78 3.53 -4.27
C LYS A 219 -10.52 3.24 -5.04
N ILE A 220 -10.66 3.04 -6.36
CA ILE A 220 -9.57 2.83 -7.28
C ILE A 220 -9.45 4.04 -8.19
N TRP A 221 -8.23 4.51 -8.34
CA TRP A 221 -7.86 5.67 -9.16
C TRP A 221 -6.89 5.23 -10.25
N ARG A 222 -7.04 5.82 -11.40
CA ARG A 222 -6.20 5.56 -12.58
C ARG A 222 -5.68 6.87 -13.14
N GLU A 223 -4.39 6.89 -13.50
CA GLU A 223 -3.84 8.00 -14.28
C GLU A 223 -4.43 7.98 -15.70
N ASP A 224 -4.88 9.13 -16.16
CA ASP A 224 -5.27 9.34 -17.56
C ASP A 224 -4.00 9.70 -18.36
N PRO A 225 -3.52 8.82 -19.23
CA PRO A 225 -2.28 9.05 -19.97
C PRO A 225 -2.37 10.24 -20.95
N SER A 226 -3.58 10.69 -21.28
CA SER A 226 -3.77 11.80 -22.21
C SER A 226 -3.62 13.17 -21.54
N THR A 227 -4.01 13.27 -20.26
CA THR A 227 -4.01 14.51 -19.50
C THR A 227 -2.96 14.55 -18.39
N GLY A 228 -2.43 13.39 -17.98
CA GLY A 228 -1.61 13.23 -16.76
C GLY A 228 -2.40 13.41 -15.46
N GLY A 229 -3.72 13.61 -15.57
CA GLY A 229 -4.63 13.71 -14.43
C GLY A 229 -5.05 12.35 -13.91
N TRP A 230 -5.71 12.32 -12.75
CA TRP A 230 -6.23 11.10 -12.14
C TRP A 230 -7.74 11.06 -12.20
N VAL A 231 -8.29 9.91 -12.58
CA VAL A 231 -9.73 9.68 -12.66
C VAL A 231 -10.13 8.52 -11.75
N LYS A 232 -11.33 8.62 -11.17
CA LYS A 232 -11.90 7.51 -10.41
C LYS A 232 -12.25 6.38 -11.38
N GLU A 233 -11.59 5.22 -11.23
CA GLU A 233 -11.85 4.03 -12.03
C GLU A 233 -12.99 3.20 -11.44
N ALA A 234 -12.97 2.97 -10.12
CA ALA A 234 -13.99 2.20 -9.46
C ALA A 234 -14.21 2.68 -8.02
N GLN A 235 -15.41 2.43 -7.51
CA GLN A 235 -15.74 2.49 -6.10
C GLN A 235 -16.21 1.10 -5.69
N LEU A 236 -15.57 0.52 -4.67
CA LEU A 236 -15.85 -0.83 -4.22
C LEU A 236 -16.99 -0.80 -3.22
N GLU A 237 -18.13 -1.38 -3.60
CA GLU A 237 -19.37 -1.31 -2.82
C GLU A 237 -19.61 -2.59 -2.01
N GLY A 238 -20.40 -2.46 -0.92
CA GLY A 238 -20.78 -3.60 -0.07
C GLY A 238 -19.66 -4.06 0.86
N GLY A 239 -18.75 -3.15 1.21
CA GLY A 239 -17.59 -3.40 2.06
C GLY A 239 -17.79 -3.01 3.52
N HIS A 240 -16.97 -2.08 3.97
CA HIS A 240 -16.90 -1.65 5.36
C HIS A 240 -18.11 -0.80 5.80
N THR A 241 -18.51 -0.96 7.06
CA THR A 241 -19.57 -0.16 7.70
C THR A 241 -19.01 0.98 8.54
N GLU A 242 -17.71 0.94 8.83
CA GLU A 242 -16.97 1.94 9.58
C GLU A 242 -15.72 2.34 8.78
N TRP A 243 -14.90 3.25 9.32
CA TRP A 243 -13.70 3.77 8.67
C TRP A 243 -12.79 2.66 8.16
N VAL A 244 -12.40 2.76 6.91
CA VAL A 244 -11.32 1.93 6.37
C VAL A 244 -10.01 2.42 6.97
N ARG A 245 -9.28 1.51 7.64
CA ARG A 245 -8.04 1.85 8.31
C ARG A 245 -6.84 1.64 7.42
N ASP A 246 -6.85 0.55 6.65
CA ASP A 246 -5.76 0.25 5.74
C ASP A 246 -6.23 -0.47 4.47
N VAL A 247 -5.44 -0.30 3.40
CA VAL A 247 -5.64 -0.97 2.11
C VAL A 247 -4.31 -1.44 1.55
N ALA A 248 -4.29 -2.63 0.97
CA ALA A 248 -3.10 -3.20 0.34
C ALA A 248 -3.45 -3.82 -1.01
N TRP A 249 -2.81 -3.36 -2.07
CA TRP A 249 -2.91 -4.01 -3.38
C TRP A 249 -2.01 -5.26 -3.39
N CYS A 250 -2.56 -6.40 -3.79
CA CYS A 250 -1.80 -7.64 -3.85
C CYS A 250 -0.71 -7.57 -4.92
N PRO A 251 0.56 -7.84 -4.60
CA PRO A 251 1.66 -7.85 -5.57
C PRO A 251 1.64 -9.08 -6.47
N SER A 252 0.49 -9.72 -6.64
CA SER A 252 0.32 -11.00 -7.29
C SER A 252 0.93 -11.06 -8.69
N LEU A 253 1.75 -12.06 -8.91
CA LEU A 253 2.22 -12.49 -10.23
C LEU A 253 1.14 -13.29 -10.98
N SER A 254 -0.01 -13.56 -10.36
CA SER A 254 -1.12 -14.27 -10.98
C SER A 254 -1.88 -13.35 -11.92
N LEU A 255 -1.68 -13.57 -13.20
CA LEU A 255 -2.22 -12.78 -14.32
C LEU A 255 -3.74 -12.85 -14.48
N ALA A 256 -4.42 -13.73 -13.76
CA ALA A 256 -5.83 -14.00 -13.99
C ALA A 256 -6.77 -13.17 -13.09
N ARG A 257 -6.32 -12.71 -11.93
CA ARG A 257 -7.17 -11.99 -10.96
C ARG A 257 -6.34 -11.00 -10.16
N GLN A 258 -6.75 -9.76 -10.13
CA GLN A 258 -6.20 -8.78 -9.22
C GLN A 258 -6.94 -8.87 -7.88
N GLN A 259 -6.23 -8.61 -6.80
CA GLN A 259 -6.77 -8.63 -5.45
C GLN A 259 -6.33 -7.38 -4.68
N ILE A 260 -7.24 -6.88 -3.86
CA ILE A 260 -6.99 -5.80 -2.92
C ILE A 260 -7.47 -6.29 -1.57
N ALA A 261 -6.69 -6.11 -0.52
CA ALA A 261 -7.14 -6.28 0.84
C ALA A 261 -7.49 -4.92 1.45
N SER A 262 -8.52 -4.88 2.28
CA SER A 262 -8.85 -3.73 3.11
C SER A 262 -9.23 -4.18 4.50
N CYS A 263 -8.97 -3.33 5.49
CA CYS A 263 -9.40 -3.55 6.87
C CYS A 263 -9.98 -2.27 7.47
N GLY A 264 -10.79 -2.42 8.50
CA GLY A 264 -11.52 -1.29 9.02
C GLY A 264 -11.76 -1.32 10.52
N GLN A 265 -12.35 -0.23 10.98
CA GLN A 265 -12.78 -0.05 12.37
C GLN A 265 -13.93 -0.98 12.75
N ASP A 266 -14.65 -1.52 11.76
CA ASP A 266 -15.69 -2.54 11.92
C ASP A 266 -15.12 -3.93 12.26
N GLY A 267 -13.82 -4.07 12.41
CA GLY A 267 -13.14 -5.34 12.67
C GLY A 267 -13.10 -6.28 11.47
N CYS A 268 -13.55 -5.86 10.30
CA CYS A 268 -13.57 -6.71 9.11
C CYS A 268 -12.28 -6.61 8.30
N VAL A 269 -11.87 -7.75 7.74
CA VAL A 269 -10.86 -7.85 6.69
C VAL A 269 -11.56 -8.37 5.44
N ILE A 270 -11.49 -7.58 4.36
CA ILE A 270 -12.16 -7.87 3.09
C ILE A 270 -11.12 -7.99 2.00
N VAL A 271 -11.21 -9.07 1.21
CA VAL A 271 -10.44 -9.24 -0.01
C VAL A 271 -11.35 -8.99 -1.19
N TRP A 272 -11.01 -7.98 -1.97
CA TRP A 272 -11.69 -7.62 -3.20
C TRP A 272 -11.03 -8.35 -4.35
N GLN A 273 -11.80 -9.05 -5.17
CA GLN A 273 -11.30 -9.82 -6.31
C GLN A 273 -11.85 -9.24 -7.60
N SER A 274 -10.96 -8.91 -8.55
CA SER A 274 -11.40 -8.47 -9.86
C SER A 274 -11.78 -9.67 -10.72
N LEU A 275 -12.88 -9.52 -11.44
CA LEU A 275 -13.35 -10.46 -12.45
C LEU A 275 -13.41 -9.70 -13.78
N ARG A 276 -12.51 -10.02 -14.71
CA ARG A 276 -12.61 -9.53 -16.09
C ARG A 276 -13.73 -10.29 -16.81
N ARG A 277 -14.80 -9.61 -17.16
CA ARG A 277 -15.78 -10.16 -18.10
C ARG A 277 -15.20 -10.10 -19.52
N ARG A 278 -15.04 -11.26 -20.14
CA ARG A 278 -14.77 -11.31 -21.57
C ARG A 278 -16.01 -10.81 -22.31
N PRO A 279 -15.90 -9.88 -23.28
CA PRO A 279 -17.02 -9.52 -24.15
C PRO A 279 -17.52 -10.79 -24.84
N GLY A 280 -18.78 -11.16 -24.67
CA GLY A 280 -19.41 -12.28 -25.37
C GLY A 280 -19.63 -13.58 -24.59
N SER A 281 -19.50 -13.63 -23.24
CA SER A 281 -19.80 -14.85 -22.48
C SER A 281 -21.26 -14.99 -22.05
N ASP A 282 -22.14 -14.07 -22.35
CA ASP A 282 -23.58 -14.25 -22.15
C ASP A 282 -24.18 -14.95 -23.37
N VAL A 283 -24.13 -16.28 -23.35
CA VAL A 283 -24.87 -17.14 -24.29
C VAL A 283 -26.32 -17.21 -23.82
N ASN A 284 -27.08 -16.14 -24.06
CA ASN A 284 -28.55 -16.15 -24.13
C ASN A 284 -29.08 -14.76 -24.49
N ALA A 285 -28.93 -14.34 -25.74
CA ALA A 285 -29.85 -13.41 -26.36
C ALA A 285 -29.79 -13.61 -27.88
N THR A 286 -30.91 -14.01 -28.39
CA THR A 286 -31.29 -14.15 -29.82
C THR A 286 -30.80 -12.98 -30.67
N GLY A 287 -30.09 -13.39 -31.71
CA GLY A 287 -29.68 -12.69 -32.91
C GLY A 287 -30.10 -11.25 -33.16
N LEU A 288 -29.07 -10.42 -33.36
CA LEU A 288 -29.00 -9.40 -34.41
C LEU A 288 -27.57 -8.86 -34.43
N LEU A 289 -26.89 -9.08 -35.55
CA LEU A 289 -25.58 -8.53 -35.86
C LEU A 289 -25.69 -6.99 -35.94
N GLY A 290 -25.26 -6.32 -34.88
CA GLY A 290 -25.05 -4.88 -34.83
C GLY A 290 -23.59 -4.60 -34.55
N ALA A 291 -22.99 -3.67 -35.28
CA ALA A 291 -21.58 -3.28 -35.34
C ALA A 291 -20.90 -3.31 -33.95
N ALA A 292 -19.85 -4.10 -33.82
CA ALA A 292 -19.00 -4.18 -32.68
C ALA A 292 -18.19 -2.88 -32.54
N GLY A 293 -18.70 -1.95 -31.72
CA GLY A 293 -17.83 -1.01 -31.03
C GLY A 293 -17.06 -1.81 -30.00
N GLU A 294 -15.74 -1.68 -29.91
CA GLU A 294 -14.90 -2.25 -28.88
C GLU A 294 -15.35 -1.73 -27.51
N SER A 295 -16.26 -2.46 -26.88
CA SER A 295 -16.62 -2.25 -25.48
C SER A 295 -15.42 -2.72 -24.66
N ALA A 296 -14.72 -1.79 -24.03
CA ALA A 296 -13.69 -2.09 -23.06
C ALA A 296 -14.26 -3.06 -22.02
N ALA A 297 -13.53 -4.16 -21.75
CA ALA A 297 -13.95 -5.17 -20.79
C ALA A 297 -14.12 -4.49 -19.40
N GLU A 298 -15.33 -4.48 -18.88
CA GLU A 298 -15.65 -3.91 -17.59
C GLU A 298 -15.06 -4.81 -16.49
N GLU A 299 -14.17 -4.25 -15.68
CA GLU A 299 -13.59 -4.94 -14.53
C GLU A 299 -14.55 -4.80 -13.33
N VAL A 300 -15.10 -5.93 -12.89
CA VAL A 300 -16.04 -5.97 -11.76
C VAL A 300 -15.31 -6.52 -10.53
N TRP A 301 -15.37 -5.76 -9.44
CA TRP A 301 -14.78 -6.14 -8.16
C TRP A 301 -15.83 -6.77 -7.24
N LYS A 302 -15.48 -7.89 -6.61
CA LYS A 302 -16.35 -8.59 -5.65
C LYS A 302 -15.70 -8.66 -4.29
N PRO A 303 -16.41 -8.26 -3.21
CA PRO A 303 -15.93 -8.42 -1.85
C PRO A 303 -16.03 -9.88 -1.38
N VAL A 304 -15.01 -10.32 -0.67
CA VAL A 304 -14.99 -11.56 0.09
C VAL A 304 -14.54 -11.21 1.51
N VAL A 305 -15.43 -11.33 2.49
CA VAL A 305 -15.04 -11.15 3.89
C VAL A 305 -14.14 -12.31 4.28
N LEU A 306 -12.86 -12.02 4.52
CA LEU A 306 -11.87 -13.02 4.88
C LEU A 306 -11.96 -13.40 6.35
N ALA A 307 -12.09 -12.39 7.22
CA ALA A 307 -12.17 -12.55 8.66
C ALA A 307 -12.89 -11.38 9.31
N THR A 308 -13.46 -11.63 10.49
CA THR A 308 -14.01 -10.59 11.37
C THR A 308 -13.39 -10.73 12.75
N TYR A 309 -12.83 -9.65 13.24
CA TYR A 309 -12.16 -9.57 14.54
C TYR A 309 -13.04 -8.84 15.55
N PRO A 310 -12.86 -9.09 16.85
CA PRO A 310 -13.65 -8.44 17.90
C PRO A 310 -13.28 -6.97 18.12
N ASP A 311 -12.17 -6.53 17.57
CA ASP A 311 -11.62 -5.17 17.72
C ASP A 311 -11.19 -4.63 16.36
N VAL A 312 -10.85 -3.34 16.32
CA VAL A 312 -10.36 -2.63 15.12
C VAL A 312 -9.19 -3.37 14.48
N VAL A 313 -9.22 -3.52 13.18
CA VAL A 313 -8.05 -3.96 12.40
C VAL A 313 -7.34 -2.75 11.85
N TRP A 314 -6.07 -2.60 12.22
CA TRP A 314 -5.29 -1.41 11.92
C TRP A 314 -4.48 -1.52 10.63
N HIS A 315 -3.95 -2.71 10.31
CA HIS A 315 -3.04 -2.87 9.19
C HIS A 315 -3.19 -4.22 8.51
N VAL A 316 -3.04 -4.22 7.18
CA VAL A 316 -3.01 -5.40 6.31
C VAL A 316 -1.81 -5.32 5.37
N SER A 317 -1.10 -6.43 5.20
CA SER A 317 0.06 -6.51 4.31
C SER A 317 0.15 -7.84 3.61
N TRP A 318 0.36 -7.81 2.29
CA TRP A 318 0.57 -9.00 1.48
C TRP A 318 2.02 -9.47 1.54
N SER A 319 2.22 -10.77 1.51
CA SER A 319 3.53 -11.33 1.17
C SER A 319 3.92 -10.95 -0.27
N LEU A 320 5.22 -10.97 -0.57
CA LEU A 320 5.73 -10.67 -1.92
C LEU A 320 5.12 -11.55 -3.02
N THR A 321 4.75 -12.77 -2.67
CA THR A 321 4.11 -13.74 -3.59
C THR A 321 2.59 -13.54 -3.69
N GLY A 322 2.00 -12.69 -2.84
CA GLY A 322 0.57 -12.39 -2.84
C GLY A 322 -0.32 -13.54 -2.38
N ASN A 323 0.21 -14.55 -1.72
CA ASN A 323 -0.53 -15.71 -1.26
C ASN A 323 -0.75 -15.76 0.26
N ILE A 324 -0.14 -14.84 1.00
CA ILE A 324 -0.32 -14.69 2.45
C ILE A 324 -0.67 -13.24 2.73
N LEU A 325 -1.70 -13.02 3.53
CA LEU A 325 -2.10 -11.73 4.06
C LEU A 325 -1.83 -11.70 5.56
N ALA A 326 -0.95 -10.80 6.00
CA ALA A 326 -0.75 -10.49 7.41
C ALA A 326 -1.76 -9.43 7.85
N VAL A 327 -2.33 -9.63 9.03
CA VAL A 327 -3.35 -8.75 9.62
C VAL A 327 -2.96 -8.42 11.05
N SER A 328 -2.98 -7.15 11.43
CA SER A 328 -2.77 -6.71 12.80
C SER A 328 -3.93 -5.86 13.31
N GLY A 329 -4.35 -6.10 14.54
CA GLY A 329 -5.52 -5.47 15.13
C GLY A 329 -5.29 -4.93 16.55
N GLY A 330 -6.34 -4.32 17.10
CA GLY A 330 -6.37 -3.77 18.45
C GLY A 330 -6.27 -4.84 19.57
N ASP A 331 -6.46 -6.10 19.21
CA ASP A 331 -6.31 -7.23 20.13
C ASP A 331 -4.84 -7.60 20.42
N ASN A 332 -3.89 -6.80 19.92
CA ASN A 332 -2.44 -7.00 20.06
C ASN A 332 -1.93 -8.33 19.48
N LYS A 333 -2.62 -8.87 18.48
CA LYS A 333 -2.22 -10.08 17.76
C LYS A 333 -1.92 -9.76 16.31
N VAL A 334 -1.08 -10.60 15.74
CA VAL A 334 -0.87 -10.69 14.30
C VAL A 334 -1.34 -12.05 13.83
N SER A 335 -2.22 -12.07 12.86
CA SER A 335 -2.71 -13.29 12.21
C SER A 335 -2.31 -13.30 10.75
N ASP A 336 -2.13 -14.49 10.19
CA ASP A 336 -1.87 -14.71 8.78
C ASP A 336 -3.01 -15.52 8.15
N HIS A 337 -3.32 -15.20 6.91
CA HIS A 337 -4.32 -15.87 6.10
C HIS A 337 -3.68 -16.30 4.78
N VAL A 338 -3.89 -17.56 4.39
CA VAL A 338 -3.33 -18.22 3.20
C VAL A 338 -4.41 -18.40 2.13
#